data_3ba35a734a3b0298c5a5a8c5a06940ce
#
_entry.id   3ba35a734a3b0298c5a5a8c5a06940ce
#
_cell.length_a   1.000
_cell.length_b   1.000
_cell.length_c   1.000
_cell.angle_alpha   90.00
_cell.angle_beta   90.00
_cell.angle_gamma   90.00
#
_symmetry.space_group_name_H-M   'P 1'
#
loop_
_entity.id
_entity.type
_entity.pdbx_description
1 polymer ?
#
loop_
_entity_poly.entity_id
_entity_poly.type
_entity_poly.pdbx_seq_one_letter_code
_entity_poly.pdbx_strand_id
1 'polypeptide(L)'
;MLKRVLLICTALLSVFLISVSAQNKNCVPLSGEQLVIYRAGSLTRAFAPLEEIFRCQTGIQVKDVAMGSVDAGRQITAGGQKADLYAPADYLDIDLLMKPAGFSEFNIEFAHGRMVLAYSEKSLAAKKLPPITAPGSRPFKVPDSIPKASQRWYEVLLMPDVKIGGGQPFLDPGAYRGPMIFQLAEAYYKVPNLYNNLLGHVVITGADPTGTALGRLFDFQLTYEHNARATAAENPDYRYVDLPDEVNLSDPSKDRFYGDNAVVVIPGLGTARNARTVPIPGTHVAWGITLLKDAPNKDNALKFLQLLLGPSGVKALTENGPAPISPALVSAESFARLPRSLQPLVRKTGK
;
A
#
# COMPACT_ATOMS: atom_id res chain seq x y z
N MET A 1 -66.32 -43.06 -8.20
CA MET A 1 -65.07 -43.77 -7.96
C MET A 1 -63.93 -42.75 -8.00
N LEU A 2 -63.43 -42.34 -6.84
CA LEU A 2 -62.47 -41.23 -6.65
C LEU A 2 -61.09 -41.84 -6.53
N LYS A 3 -60.20 -41.65 -7.50
CA LYS A 3 -58.78 -42.01 -7.37
C LYS A 3 -58.01 -40.79 -6.87
N ARG A 4 -57.55 -40.87 -5.64
CA ARG A 4 -56.57 -39.92 -5.03
C ARG A 4 -55.20 -40.16 -5.66
N VAL A 5 -54.67 -39.11 -6.28
CA VAL A 5 -53.24 -39.03 -6.68
C VAL A 5 -52.50 -38.35 -5.56
N LEU A 6 -51.57 -39.07 -4.92
CA LEU A 6 -50.69 -38.59 -3.88
C LEU A 6 -49.43 -37.98 -4.56
N LEU A 7 -49.26 -36.66 -4.52
CA LEU A 7 -48.08 -35.98 -5.00
C LEU A 7 -47.03 -36.00 -3.88
N ILE A 8 -45.96 -36.74 -4.07
CA ILE A 8 -44.78 -36.75 -3.18
C ILE A 8 -43.87 -35.59 -3.61
N CYS A 9 -43.87 -34.50 -2.84
CA CYS A 9 -42.88 -33.44 -2.94
C CYS A 9 -41.59 -33.88 -2.25
N THR A 10 -40.62 -34.32 -3.02
CA THR A 10 -39.22 -34.50 -2.53
C THR A 10 -38.54 -33.16 -2.50
N ALA A 11 -38.44 -32.56 -1.32
CA ALA A 11 -37.62 -31.38 -1.07
C ALA A 11 -36.14 -31.80 -1.07
N LEU A 12 -35.44 -31.45 -2.13
CA LEU A 12 -33.95 -31.52 -2.18
C LEU A 12 -33.37 -30.44 -1.23
N LEU A 13 -33.02 -30.85 -0.04
CA LEU A 13 -32.24 -30.04 0.90
C LEU A 13 -30.81 -29.99 0.38
N SER A 14 -30.47 -28.94 -0.34
CA SER A 14 -29.06 -28.64 -0.71
C SER A 14 -28.32 -28.23 0.55
N VAL A 15 -27.61 -29.15 1.18
CA VAL A 15 -26.66 -28.89 2.27
C VAL A 15 -25.49 -28.17 1.64
N PHE A 16 -25.45 -26.86 1.77
CA PHE A 16 -24.24 -26.05 1.59
C PHE A 16 -23.26 -26.45 2.68
N LEU A 17 -22.33 -27.35 2.35
CA LEU A 17 -21.14 -27.59 3.13
C LEU A 17 -20.28 -26.32 3.06
N ILE A 18 -20.46 -25.43 4.03
CA ILE A 18 -19.48 -24.42 4.34
C ILE A 18 -18.22 -25.20 4.76
N SER A 19 -17.25 -25.23 3.88
CA SER A 19 -15.91 -25.70 4.22
C SER A 19 -15.33 -24.75 5.24
N VAL A 20 -15.61 -25.01 6.52
CA VAL A 20 -14.87 -24.42 7.62
C VAL A 20 -13.41 -24.88 7.41
N SER A 21 -12.59 -23.96 6.94
CA SER A 21 -11.15 -24.14 6.86
C SER A 21 -10.68 -24.75 8.17
N ALA A 22 -10.07 -25.93 8.12
CA ALA A 22 -9.59 -26.63 9.29
C ALA A 22 -8.64 -25.70 10.05
N GLN A 23 -9.11 -25.14 11.17
CA GLN A 23 -8.26 -24.44 12.11
C GLN A 23 -7.10 -25.37 12.46
N ASN A 24 -5.90 -24.89 12.20
CA ASN A 24 -4.66 -25.62 12.41
C ASN A 24 -4.62 -26.07 13.88
N LYS A 25 -4.78 -27.38 14.15
CA LYS A 25 -4.93 -27.96 15.50
C LYS A 25 -3.70 -27.84 16.39
N ASN A 26 -2.65 -27.15 15.96
CA ASN A 26 -1.34 -27.08 16.62
C ASN A 26 -0.94 -25.64 17.02
N CYS A 27 -1.87 -24.70 17.16
CA CYS A 27 -1.52 -23.39 17.70
C CYS A 27 -1.27 -23.46 19.21
N VAL A 28 -0.24 -22.76 19.67
CA VAL A 28 -0.01 -22.65 21.13
C VAL A 28 -1.14 -21.85 21.81
N PRO A 29 -1.45 -22.12 23.07
CA PRO A 29 -2.44 -21.34 23.82
C PRO A 29 -2.08 -19.85 23.86
N LEU A 30 -3.08 -18.99 24.02
CA LEU A 30 -2.85 -17.57 24.20
C LEU A 30 -2.03 -17.31 25.47
N SER A 31 -0.95 -16.52 25.31
CA SER A 31 -0.04 -16.16 26.42
C SER A 31 -0.55 -15.02 27.30
N GLY A 32 -1.54 -14.27 26.85
CA GLY A 32 -1.97 -13.01 27.46
C GLY A 32 -1.09 -11.82 27.06
N GLU A 33 0.00 -12.06 26.31
CA GLU A 33 0.86 -10.99 25.79
C GLU A 33 0.28 -10.36 24.52
N GLN A 34 0.70 -9.15 24.21
CA GLN A 34 0.26 -8.39 23.04
C GLN A 34 1.45 -7.85 22.25
N LEU A 35 1.23 -7.65 20.96
CA LEU A 35 2.07 -6.89 20.06
C LEU A 35 1.22 -5.81 19.40
N VAL A 36 1.65 -4.55 19.41
CA VAL A 36 0.93 -3.42 18.82
C VAL A 36 1.67 -2.93 17.58
N ILE A 37 1.01 -3.02 16.42
CA ILE A 37 1.58 -2.60 15.12
C ILE A 37 0.75 -1.44 14.57
N TYR A 38 1.39 -0.31 14.29
CA TYR A 38 0.83 0.77 13.48
C TYR A 38 1.39 0.69 12.08
N ARG A 39 0.54 0.52 11.08
CA ARG A 39 0.98 0.29 9.71
C ARG A 39 0.12 0.97 8.66
N ALA A 40 0.69 1.07 7.46
CA ALA A 40 -0.03 1.51 6.27
C ALA A 40 -1.22 0.58 5.93
N GLY A 41 -2.32 1.16 5.52
CA GLY A 41 -3.50 0.41 5.04
C GLY A 41 -3.19 -0.51 3.86
N SER A 42 -2.23 -0.15 3.01
CA SER A 42 -1.78 -0.95 1.86
C SER A 42 -1.15 -2.30 2.23
N LEU A 43 -0.75 -2.51 3.48
CA LEU A 43 -0.19 -3.78 3.99
C LEU A 43 -1.25 -4.76 4.52
N THR A 44 -2.52 -4.38 4.59
CA THR A 44 -3.58 -5.16 5.27
C THR A 44 -3.65 -6.61 4.79
N ARG A 45 -3.65 -6.82 3.48
CA ARG A 45 -3.81 -8.16 2.91
C ARG A 45 -2.60 -9.08 3.16
N ALA A 46 -1.40 -8.50 3.25
CA ALA A 46 -0.17 -9.26 3.52
C ALA A 46 0.05 -9.51 5.02
N PHE A 47 -0.32 -8.55 5.87
CA PHE A 47 -0.12 -8.67 7.31
C PHE A 47 -1.12 -9.61 7.98
N ALA A 48 -2.38 -9.63 7.55
CA ALA A 48 -3.40 -10.49 8.15
C ALA A 48 -2.99 -11.98 8.25
N PRO A 49 -2.48 -12.67 7.20
CA PRO A 49 -1.99 -14.04 7.35
C PRO A 49 -0.73 -14.16 8.22
N LEU A 50 0.15 -13.12 8.24
CA LEU A 50 1.33 -13.13 9.10
C LEU A 50 0.98 -13.01 10.57
N GLU A 51 0.01 -12.17 10.91
CA GLU A 51 -0.49 -12.00 12.27
C GLU A 51 -1.11 -13.29 12.80
N GLU A 52 -1.85 -14.01 11.95
CA GLU A 52 -2.41 -15.31 12.32
C GLU A 52 -1.30 -16.38 12.51
N ILE A 53 -0.29 -16.42 11.64
CA ILE A 53 0.86 -17.30 11.81
C ILE A 53 1.59 -16.95 13.12
N PHE A 54 1.82 -15.67 13.39
CA PHE A 54 2.50 -15.20 14.60
C PHE A 54 1.72 -15.58 15.86
N ARG A 55 0.41 -15.31 15.87
CA ARG A 55 -0.49 -15.70 16.97
C ARG A 55 -0.46 -17.22 17.21
N CYS A 56 -0.52 -18.00 16.12
CA CYS A 56 -0.52 -19.45 16.20
C CYS A 56 0.80 -20.02 16.77
N GLN A 57 1.94 -19.44 16.37
CA GLN A 57 3.26 -19.90 16.80
C GLN A 57 3.63 -19.46 18.21
N THR A 58 3.16 -18.29 18.65
CA THR A 58 3.62 -17.65 19.88
C THR A 58 2.57 -17.52 20.98
N GLY A 59 1.29 -17.63 20.64
CA GLY A 59 0.18 -17.30 21.54
C GLY A 59 0.00 -15.80 21.79
N ILE A 60 0.80 -14.93 21.15
CA ILE A 60 0.77 -13.48 21.33
C ILE A 60 -0.32 -12.89 20.42
N GLN A 61 -1.17 -12.03 20.97
CA GLN A 61 -2.17 -11.32 20.19
C GLN A 61 -1.57 -10.10 19.49
N VAL A 62 -1.92 -9.89 18.23
CA VAL A 62 -1.54 -8.69 17.48
C VAL A 62 -2.69 -7.69 17.54
N LYS A 63 -2.42 -6.50 18.06
CA LYS A 63 -3.28 -5.32 17.89
C LYS A 63 -2.79 -4.56 16.65
N ASP A 64 -3.47 -4.79 15.55
CA ASP A 64 -3.16 -4.19 14.26
C ASP A 64 -3.94 -2.89 14.06
N VAL A 65 -3.24 -1.79 13.80
CA VAL A 65 -3.82 -0.46 13.55
C VAL A 65 -3.42 0.00 12.16
N ALA A 66 -4.33 -0.20 11.21
CA ALA A 66 -4.16 0.19 9.82
C ALA A 66 -4.72 1.59 9.56
N MET A 67 -3.89 2.52 9.07
CA MET A 67 -4.30 3.88 8.72
C MET A 67 -3.32 4.52 7.73
N GLY A 68 -3.50 5.80 7.40
CA GLY A 68 -2.51 6.58 6.67
C GLY A 68 -1.20 6.67 7.46
N SER A 69 -0.07 6.46 6.79
CA SER A 69 1.23 6.30 7.49
C SER A 69 1.63 7.54 8.28
N VAL A 70 1.48 8.74 7.68
CA VAL A 70 1.83 10.00 8.37
C VAL A 70 0.91 10.24 9.57
N ASP A 71 -0.38 9.88 9.45
CA ASP A 71 -1.31 9.97 10.57
C ASP A 71 -0.95 8.98 11.66
N ALA A 72 -0.59 7.73 11.32
CA ALA A 72 -0.08 6.74 12.26
C ALA A 72 1.15 7.26 13.02
N GLY A 73 2.10 7.87 12.33
CA GLY A 73 3.25 8.51 12.94
C GLY A 73 2.86 9.62 13.94
N ARG A 74 1.85 10.44 13.62
CA ARG A 74 1.33 11.47 14.54
C ARG A 74 0.60 10.87 15.75
N GLN A 75 -0.17 9.81 15.58
CA GLN A 75 -0.81 9.11 16.67
C GLN A 75 0.22 8.57 17.68
N ILE A 76 1.32 8.01 17.20
CA ILE A 76 2.41 7.51 18.04
C ILE A 76 3.12 8.67 18.75
N THR A 77 3.49 9.72 18.00
CA THR A 77 4.33 10.82 18.52
C THR A 77 3.52 11.84 19.33
N ALA A 78 2.75 12.67 18.66
CA ALA A 78 1.96 13.74 19.29
C ALA A 78 0.73 13.21 20.04
N GLY A 79 0.13 12.11 19.57
CA GLY A 79 -1.01 11.44 20.19
C GLY A 79 -0.66 10.55 21.39
N GLY A 80 0.63 10.27 21.61
CA GLY A 80 1.11 9.47 22.74
C GLY A 80 0.66 8.01 22.74
N GLN A 81 0.20 7.50 21.59
CA GLN A 81 -0.22 6.11 21.45
C GLN A 81 0.98 5.16 21.58
N LYS A 82 0.81 4.13 22.39
CA LYS A 82 1.84 3.10 22.55
C LYS A 82 1.77 2.10 21.42
N ALA A 83 2.88 1.89 20.75
CA ALA A 83 3.07 0.91 19.70
C ALA A 83 4.45 0.26 19.82
N ASP A 84 4.59 -0.94 19.24
CA ASP A 84 5.84 -1.66 19.21
C ASP A 84 6.54 -1.50 17.85
N LEU A 85 5.74 -1.61 16.78
CA LEU A 85 6.21 -1.50 15.40
C LEU A 85 5.48 -0.38 14.66
N TYR A 86 6.22 0.28 13.77
CA TYR A 86 5.68 1.22 12.79
C TYR A 86 6.11 0.79 11.39
N ALA A 87 5.14 0.58 10.50
CA ALA A 87 5.36 0.10 9.14
C ALA A 87 4.64 1.00 8.09
N PRO A 88 5.27 2.11 7.67
CA PRO A 88 4.70 3.04 6.71
C PRO A 88 4.79 2.53 5.27
N ALA A 89 3.96 3.12 4.40
CA ALA A 89 4.00 2.91 2.95
C ALA A 89 5.11 3.71 2.25
N ASP A 90 5.82 4.55 2.98
CA ASP A 90 7.03 5.22 2.53
C ASP A 90 8.12 5.06 3.60
N TYR A 91 9.24 4.43 3.23
CA TYR A 91 10.37 4.26 4.13
C TYR A 91 10.94 5.61 4.61
N LEU A 92 10.77 6.68 3.81
CA LEU A 92 11.17 8.04 4.17
C LEU A 92 10.40 8.59 5.39
N ASP A 93 9.19 8.12 5.66
CA ASP A 93 8.46 8.51 6.88
C ASP A 93 9.24 8.13 8.14
N ILE A 94 9.99 7.02 8.10
CA ILE A 94 10.88 6.64 9.21
C ILE A 94 12.10 7.56 9.26
N ASP A 95 12.76 7.78 8.13
CA ASP A 95 14.02 8.51 8.08
C ASP A 95 13.86 10.03 8.29
N LEU A 96 12.79 10.60 7.72
CA LEU A 96 12.58 12.05 7.75
C LEU A 96 11.66 12.53 8.88
N LEU A 97 10.84 11.64 9.45
CA LEU A 97 9.86 12.00 10.47
C LEU A 97 10.16 11.31 11.81
N MET A 98 10.23 9.97 11.86
CA MET A 98 10.33 9.22 13.13
C MET A 98 11.71 9.30 13.76
N LYS A 99 12.81 9.15 12.98
CA LYS A 99 14.18 9.25 13.48
C LYS A 99 14.48 10.65 14.02
N PRO A 100 14.23 11.76 13.29
CA PRO A 100 14.46 13.11 13.80
C PRO A 100 13.63 13.44 15.04
N ALA A 101 12.45 12.83 15.18
CA ALA A 101 11.61 12.97 16.37
C ALA A 101 12.04 12.10 17.56
N GLY A 102 13.05 11.24 17.38
CA GLY A 102 13.62 10.39 18.43
C GLY A 102 12.83 9.10 18.72
N PHE A 103 11.89 8.71 17.86
CA PHE A 103 11.03 7.53 18.04
C PHE A 103 11.56 6.26 17.40
N SER A 104 12.56 6.38 16.49
CA SER A 104 13.17 5.25 15.79
C SER A 104 14.68 5.43 15.70
N GLU A 105 15.43 4.31 15.65
CA GLU A 105 16.87 4.30 15.48
C GLU A 105 17.32 3.68 14.15
N PHE A 106 16.48 2.89 13.52
CA PHE A 106 16.78 2.23 12.24
C PHE A 106 15.54 2.15 11.35
N ASN A 107 15.77 1.88 10.09
CA ASN A 107 14.75 1.67 9.07
C ASN A 107 15.12 0.44 8.24
N ILE A 108 14.18 -0.48 8.06
CA ILE A 108 14.31 -1.66 7.21
C ILE A 108 13.35 -1.53 6.05
N GLU A 109 13.86 -1.44 4.83
CA GLU A 109 13.06 -1.52 3.62
C GLU A 109 12.82 -2.99 3.29
N PHE A 110 11.58 -3.45 3.44
CA PHE A 110 11.23 -4.88 3.32
C PHE A 110 10.40 -5.23 2.10
N ALA A 111 9.84 -4.24 1.44
CA ALA A 111 9.03 -4.43 0.24
C ALA A 111 9.12 -3.21 -0.69
N HIS A 112 8.91 -3.44 -1.99
CA HIS A 112 8.88 -2.39 -3.00
C HIS A 112 7.67 -2.53 -3.92
N GLY A 113 7.40 -1.49 -4.73
CA GLY A 113 6.27 -1.50 -5.64
C GLY A 113 6.34 -0.41 -6.67
N ARG A 114 5.19 -0.09 -7.24
CA ARG A 114 4.99 1.01 -8.19
C ARG A 114 3.61 1.61 -8.07
N MET A 115 3.45 2.79 -8.60
CA MET A 115 2.15 3.41 -8.79
C MET A 115 1.60 3.05 -10.17
N VAL A 116 0.30 2.82 -10.24
CA VAL A 116 -0.43 2.55 -11.49
C VAL A 116 -1.63 3.48 -11.60
N LEU A 117 -2.12 3.67 -12.82
CA LEU A 117 -3.35 4.42 -13.06
C LEU A 117 -4.52 3.44 -13.20
N ALA A 118 -5.40 3.43 -12.19
CA ALA A 118 -6.65 2.66 -12.21
C ALA A 118 -7.77 3.46 -12.87
N TYR A 119 -8.71 2.75 -13.51
CA TYR A 119 -9.85 3.33 -14.20
C TYR A 119 -11.05 2.38 -14.22
N SER A 120 -12.25 2.92 -14.43
CA SER A 120 -13.47 2.13 -14.64
C SER A 120 -13.79 2.05 -16.14
N GLU A 121 -13.91 0.84 -16.69
CA GLU A 121 -14.33 0.65 -18.08
C GLU A 121 -15.71 1.23 -18.34
N LYS A 122 -16.63 1.10 -17.38
CA LYS A 122 -17.99 1.68 -17.49
C LYS A 122 -17.94 3.20 -17.57
N SER A 123 -17.08 3.84 -16.78
CA SER A 123 -16.93 5.29 -16.80
C SER A 123 -16.36 5.78 -18.13
N LEU A 124 -15.32 5.11 -18.64
CA LEU A 124 -14.76 5.44 -19.95
C LEU A 124 -15.80 5.32 -21.06
N ALA A 125 -16.56 4.22 -21.08
CA ALA A 125 -17.61 3.99 -22.07
C ALA A 125 -18.76 5.03 -21.96
N ALA A 126 -19.22 5.32 -20.74
CA ALA A 126 -20.30 6.27 -20.50
C ALA A 126 -19.94 7.70 -20.93
N LYS A 127 -18.70 8.11 -20.74
CA LYS A 127 -18.17 9.42 -21.12
C LYS A 127 -17.55 9.45 -22.52
N LYS A 128 -17.56 8.32 -23.25
CA LYS A 128 -16.94 8.18 -24.58
C LYS A 128 -15.46 8.62 -24.60
N LEU A 129 -14.74 8.32 -23.51
CA LEU A 129 -13.33 8.66 -23.40
C LEU A 129 -12.48 7.76 -24.34
N PRO A 130 -11.37 8.29 -24.88
CA PRO A 130 -10.45 7.48 -25.67
C PRO A 130 -9.77 6.41 -24.81
N PRO A 131 -9.24 5.33 -25.44
CA PRO A 131 -8.51 4.30 -24.71
C PRO A 131 -7.31 4.86 -23.95
N ILE A 132 -7.18 4.46 -22.69
CA ILE A 132 -6.03 4.84 -21.85
C ILE A 132 -4.81 3.94 -22.12
N THR A 133 -4.99 2.79 -22.74
CA THR A 133 -3.94 1.82 -23.06
C THR A 133 -3.17 2.20 -24.31
N ALA A 134 -1.88 1.89 -24.36
CA ALA A 134 -1.07 2.06 -25.56
C ALA A 134 -1.56 1.11 -26.67
N PRO A 135 -1.50 1.54 -27.97
CA PRO A 135 -1.80 0.67 -29.10
C PRO A 135 -0.95 -0.60 -29.05
N GLY A 136 -1.54 -1.76 -29.30
CA GLY A 136 -0.86 -3.05 -29.27
C GLY A 136 -0.47 -3.58 -27.89
N SER A 137 -0.90 -2.91 -26.83
CA SER A 137 -0.73 -3.43 -25.46
C SER A 137 -1.38 -4.80 -25.31
N ARG A 138 -0.78 -5.63 -24.43
CA ARG A 138 -1.39 -6.90 -24.06
C ARG A 138 -2.77 -6.65 -23.45
N PRO A 139 -3.76 -7.52 -23.68
CA PRO A 139 -5.05 -7.43 -23.02
C PRO A 139 -4.88 -7.43 -21.47
N PHE A 140 -5.74 -6.70 -20.79
CA PHE A 140 -5.77 -6.73 -19.32
C PHE A 140 -6.14 -8.13 -18.82
N LYS A 141 -5.25 -8.76 -18.07
CA LYS A 141 -5.48 -10.05 -17.45
C LYS A 141 -4.74 -10.13 -16.11
N VAL A 142 -5.48 -10.20 -15.02
CA VAL A 142 -4.90 -10.34 -13.67
C VAL A 142 -4.62 -11.83 -13.41
N PRO A 143 -3.44 -12.21 -12.90
CA PRO A 143 -2.26 -11.38 -12.59
C PRO A 143 -1.28 -11.24 -13.77
N ASP A 144 -1.52 -11.85 -14.92
CA ASP A 144 -0.51 -12.20 -15.90
C ASP A 144 -0.06 -11.04 -16.81
N SER A 145 -0.92 -10.03 -17.03
CA SER A 145 -0.56 -8.92 -17.90
C SER A 145 -1.20 -7.59 -17.50
N ILE A 146 -0.35 -6.57 -17.39
CA ILE A 146 -0.75 -5.19 -17.16
C ILE A 146 -0.51 -4.43 -18.47
N PRO A 147 -1.54 -3.82 -19.09
CA PRO A 147 -1.33 -2.97 -20.25
C PRO A 147 -0.48 -1.75 -19.90
N LYS A 148 0.34 -1.30 -20.84
CA LYS A 148 1.02 -0.01 -20.70
C LYS A 148 0.04 1.12 -21.00
N ALA A 149 0.19 2.24 -20.27
CA ALA A 149 -0.53 3.46 -20.58
C ALA A 149 -0.13 4.00 -21.96
N SER A 150 -1.05 4.68 -22.64
CA SER A 150 -0.72 5.41 -23.87
C SER A 150 0.31 6.50 -23.58
N GLN A 151 1.09 6.93 -24.59
CA GLN A 151 2.06 8.01 -24.44
C GLN A 151 1.41 9.36 -24.02
N ARG A 152 0.11 9.49 -24.24
CA ARG A 152 -0.66 10.69 -23.93
C ARG A 152 -1.79 10.42 -22.95
N TRP A 153 -1.59 9.48 -22.02
CA TRP A 153 -2.56 9.11 -21.00
C TRP A 153 -3.10 10.34 -20.21
N TYR A 154 -2.24 11.30 -19.94
CA TYR A 154 -2.58 12.52 -19.22
C TYR A 154 -3.59 13.42 -19.97
N GLU A 155 -3.64 13.36 -21.30
CA GLU A 155 -4.64 14.12 -22.07
C GLU A 155 -6.05 13.60 -21.84
N VAL A 156 -6.20 12.30 -21.64
CA VAL A 156 -7.49 11.71 -21.28
C VAL A 156 -7.93 12.20 -19.90
N LEU A 157 -7.00 12.33 -18.96
CA LEU A 157 -7.30 12.84 -17.62
C LEU A 157 -7.67 14.33 -17.62
N LEU A 158 -7.23 15.10 -18.62
CA LEU A 158 -7.53 16.54 -18.80
C LEU A 158 -8.82 16.79 -19.60
N MET A 159 -9.52 15.76 -20.05
CA MET A 159 -10.78 15.95 -20.77
C MET A 159 -11.86 16.55 -19.85
N PRO A 160 -12.80 17.30 -20.40
CA PRO A 160 -13.92 17.88 -19.65
C PRO A 160 -14.66 16.80 -18.81
N ASP A 161 -15.09 17.15 -17.62
CA ASP A 161 -15.84 16.30 -16.68
C ASP A 161 -15.13 15.03 -16.19
N VAL A 162 -13.86 14.83 -16.53
CA VAL A 162 -13.04 13.75 -15.97
C VAL A 162 -12.64 14.12 -14.54
N LYS A 163 -12.76 13.16 -13.62
CA LYS A 163 -12.37 13.30 -12.21
C LYS A 163 -11.33 12.27 -11.83
N ILE A 164 -10.33 12.70 -11.09
CA ILE A 164 -9.26 11.85 -10.55
C ILE A 164 -9.48 11.72 -9.04
N GLY A 165 -9.67 10.51 -8.54
CA GLY A 165 -9.79 10.27 -7.10
C GLY A 165 -8.44 10.44 -6.40
N GLY A 166 -8.43 11.20 -5.30
CA GLY A 166 -7.26 11.43 -4.47
C GLY A 166 -7.56 11.34 -2.98
N GLY A 167 -6.56 11.00 -2.19
CA GLY A 167 -6.59 11.07 -0.74
C GLY A 167 -6.08 12.40 -0.20
N GLN A 168 -6.04 12.52 1.13
CA GLN A 168 -5.45 13.67 1.83
C GLN A 168 -3.91 13.52 1.83
N PRO A 169 -3.15 14.35 1.10
CA PRO A 169 -1.70 14.21 0.97
C PRO A 169 -0.93 14.29 2.29
N PHE A 170 -1.52 14.95 3.30
CA PHE A 170 -0.88 15.14 4.60
C PHE A 170 -1.00 13.94 5.54
N LEU A 171 -1.75 12.91 5.16
CA LEU A 171 -2.04 11.76 6.02
C LEU A 171 -1.40 10.47 5.53
N ASP A 172 -1.15 10.36 4.21
CA ASP A 172 -0.81 9.07 3.62
C ASP A 172 0.11 9.19 2.39
N PRO A 173 1.18 8.36 2.30
CA PRO A 173 2.05 8.28 1.13
C PRO A 173 1.34 7.97 -0.18
N GLY A 174 0.34 7.10 -0.17
CA GLY A 174 -0.46 6.81 -1.37
C GLY A 174 -1.16 8.05 -1.91
N ALA A 175 -1.55 8.96 -1.02
CA ALA A 175 -2.19 10.21 -1.40
C ALA A 175 -1.19 11.25 -1.94
N TYR A 176 -0.01 11.41 -1.32
CA TYR A 176 0.95 12.42 -1.81
C TYR A 176 1.74 11.96 -3.04
N ARG A 177 1.83 10.67 -3.32
CA ARG A 177 2.45 10.16 -4.55
C ARG A 177 1.65 10.51 -5.80
N GLY A 178 0.35 10.75 -5.71
CA GLY A 178 -0.44 11.27 -6.82
C GLY A 178 0.10 12.59 -7.37
N PRO A 179 0.19 13.66 -6.57
CA PRO A 179 0.85 14.90 -6.93
C PRO A 179 2.29 14.72 -7.44
N MET A 180 3.10 13.82 -6.84
CA MET A 180 4.46 13.54 -7.33
C MET A 180 4.44 12.97 -8.75
N ILE A 181 3.53 12.06 -9.08
CA ILE A 181 3.37 11.51 -10.44
C ILE A 181 3.03 12.61 -11.44
N PHE A 182 2.20 13.58 -11.07
CA PHE A 182 1.88 14.70 -11.95
C PHE A 182 3.09 15.62 -12.18
N GLN A 183 3.90 15.88 -11.15
CA GLN A 183 5.16 16.62 -11.29
C GLN A 183 6.15 15.87 -12.19
N LEU A 184 6.31 14.56 -12.00
CA LEU A 184 7.16 13.70 -12.82
C LEU A 184 6.67 13.63 -14.27
N ALA A 185 5.35 13.57 -14.49
CA ALA A 185 4.78 13.59 -15.84
C ALA A 185 5.07 14.94 -16.54
N GLU A 186 4.93 16.06 -15.84
CA GLU A 186 5.30 17.38 -16.37
C GLU A 186 6.75 17.42 -16.82
N ALA A 187 7.67 16.95 -15.97
CA ALA A 187 9.10 16.94 -16.26
C ALA A 187 9.47 15.97 -17.40
N TYR A 188 8.90 14.76 -17.39
CA TYR A 188 9.19 13.71 -18.38
C TYR A 188 8.67 14.05 -19.77
N TYR A 189 7.39 14.46 -19.86
CA TYR A 189 6.77 14.80 -21.14
C TYR A 189 7.07 16.22 -21.61
N LYS A 190 7.67 17.06 -20.76
CA LYS A 190 7.98 18.45 -21.03
C LYS A 190 6.74 19.26 -21.45
N VAL A 191 5.62 19.02 -20.76
CA VAL A 191 4.35 19.70 -21.00
C VAL A 191 4.15 20.76 -19.91
N PRO A 192 4.29 22.06 -20.23
CA PRO A 192 4.19 23.13 -19.23
C PRO A 192 2.83 23.13 -18.51
N ASN A 193 2.84 23.36 -17.21
CA ASN A 193 1.64 23.42 -16.33
C ASN A 193 0.82 22.12 -16.26
N LEU A 194 1.36 20.98 -16.72
CA LEU A 194 0.65 19.70 -16.66
C LEU A 194 0.28 19.33 -15.21
N TYR A 195 1.20 19.53 -14.28
CA TYR A 195 0.98 19.30 -12.86
C TYR A 195 -0.27 20.04 -12.33
N ASN A 196 -0.32 21.36 -12.52
CA ASN A 196 -1.44 22.17 -12.04
C ASN A 196 -2.76 21.82 -12.76
N ASN A 197 -2.70 21.54 -14.06
CA ASN A 197 -3.88 21.16 -14.83
C ASN A 197 -4.44 19.82 -14.31
N LEU A 198 -3.61 18.80 -14.07
CA LEU A 198 -4.05 17.51 -13.51
C LEU A 198 -4.59 17.65 -12.09
N LEU A 199 -3.96 18.48 -11.24
CA LEU A 199 -4.47 18.78 -9.90
C LEU A 199 -5.88 19.38 -9.93
N GLY A 200 -6.21 20.18 -10.93
CA GLY A 200 -7.55 20.75 -11.12
C GLY A 200 -8.66 19.72 -11.31
N HIS A 201 -8.31 18.49 -11.71
CA HIS A 201 -9.24 17.36 -11.87
C HIS A 201 -9.33 16.46 -10.64
N VAL A 202 -8.51 16.68 -9.60
CA VAL A 202 -8.50 15.85 -8.41
C VAL A 202 -9.68 16.16 -7.50
N VAL A 203 -10.39 15.11 -7.11
CA VAL A 203 -11.43 15.16 -6.07
C VAL A 203 -10.96 14.36 -4.86
N ILE A 204 -10.98 14.97 -3.69
CA ILE A 204 -10.56 14.31 -2.45
C ILE A 204 -11.72 13.46 -1.92
N THR A 205 -11.53 12.14 -1.92
CA THR A 205 -12.58 11.18 -1.56
C THR A 205 -12.22 10.25 -0.39
N GLY A 206 -11.00 10.33 0.11
CA GLY A 206 -10.47 9.33 1.06
C GLY A 206 -10.05 8.02 0.40
N ALA A 207 -9.81 7.00 1.22
CA ALA A 207 -9.44 5.68 0.73
C ALA A 207 -10.63 4.95 0.07
N ASP A 208 -10.37 4.27 -1.03
CA ASP A 208 -11.33 3.38 -1.72
C ASP A 208 -10.77 1.95 -1.83
N PRO A 209 -10.69 1.22 -0.71
CA PRO A 209 -10.07 -0.12 -0.69
C PRO A 209 -10.82 -1.17 -1.50
N THR A 210 -12.09 -0.92 -1.81
CA THR A 210 -12.96 -1.84 -2.58
C THR A 210 -13.05 -1.46 -4.06
N GLY A 211 -12.54 -0.29 -4.46
CA GLY A 211 -12.68 0.23 -5.82
C GLY A 211 -14.12 0.58 -6.21
N THR A 212 -15.04 0.72 -5.24
CA THR A 212 -16.46 1.00 -5.52
C THR A 212 -16.72 2.48 -5.80
N ALA A 213 -15.87 3.38 -5.40
CA ALA A 213 -15.95 4.80 -5.70
C ALA A 213 -15.47 5.10 -7.13
N LEU A 214 -14.54 4.29 -7.65
CA LEU A 214 -14.11 4.35 -9.04
C LEU A 214 -15.27 4.04 -9.99
N GLY A 215 -15.47 4.89 -10.98
CA GLY A 215 -16.62 4.84 -11.90
C GLY A 215 -17.93 5.43 -11.35
N ARG A 216 -17.98 5.80 -10.07
CA ARG A 216 -19.14 6.42 -9.42
C ARG A 216 -18.85 7.85 -8.97
N LEU A 217 -17.74 8.08 -8.28
CA LEU A 217 -17.35 9.40 -7.77
C LEU A 217 -16.23 10.03 -8.60
N PHE A 218 -15.38 9.21 -9.18
CA PHE A 218 -14.26 9.60 -10.05
C PHE A 218 -14.02 8.53 -11.12
N ASP A 219 -13.29 8.89 -12.16
CA ASP A 219 -13.05 8.05 -13.34
C ASP A 219 -11.70 7.34 -13.29
N PHE A 220 -10.72 7.99 -12.67
CA PHE A 220 -9.34 7.52 -12.55
C PHE A 220 -8.84 7.64 -11.12
N GLN A 221 -7.86 6.82 -10.76
CA GLN A 221 -7.18 6.87 -9.48
C GLN A 221 -5.72 6.41 -9.61
N LEU A 222 -4.80 7.14 -9.00
CA LEU A 222 -3.45 6.65 -8.80
C LEU A 222 -3.39 5.81 -7.53
N THR A 223 -2.84 4.60 -7.64
CA THR A 223 -2.78 3.65 -6.52
C THR A 223 -1.59 2.70 -6.65
N TYR A 224 -1.25 1.99 -5.58
CA TYR A 224 -0.22 0.95 -5.63
C TYR A 224 -0.67 -0.24 -6.49
N GLU A 225 0.25 -0.79 -7.29
CA GLU A 225 -0.02 -1.91 -8.20
C GLU A 225 -0.63 -3.11 -7.48
N HIS A 226 -0.09 -3.54 -6.34
CA HIS A 226 -0.61 -4.71 -5.61
C HIS A 226 -2.06 -4.50 -5.10
N ASN A 227 -2.43 -3.27 -4.70
CA ASN A 227 -3.81 -2.94 -4.35
C ASN A 227 -4.71 -2.97 -5.58
N ALA A 228 -4.25 -2.38 -6.69
CA ALA A 228 -4.99 -2.40 -7.96
C ALA A 228 -5.22 -3.84 -8.45
N ARG A 229 -4.19 -4.69 -8.38
CA ARG A 229 -4.27 -6.10 -8.73
C ARG A 229 -5.31 -6.85 -7.90
N ALA A 230 -5.28 -6.66 -6.58
CA ALA A 230 -6.23 -7.28 -5.68
C ALA A 230 -7.67 -6.81 -5.94
N THR A 231 -7.88 -5.50 -6.13
CA THR A 231 -9.20 -4.93 -6.43
C THR A 231 -9.73 -5.41 -7.78
N ALA A 232 -8.87 -5.47 -8.81
CA ALA A 232 -9.27 -5.94 -10.14
C ALA A 232 -9.63 -7.44 -10.17
N ALA A 233 -9.08 -8.24 -9.27
CA ALA A 233 -9.47 -9.65 -9.12
C ALA A 233 -10.88 -9.81 -8.55
N GLU A 234 -11.35 -8.84 -7.75
CA GLU A 234 -12.65 -8.86 -7.08
C GLU A 234 -13.71 -8.03 -7.83
N ASN A 235 -13.30 -7.04 -8.62
CA ASN A 235 -14.17 -6.11 -9.33
C ASN A 235 -13.93 -6.16 -10.85
N PRO A 236 -14.83 -6.76 -11.64
CA PRO A 236 -14.64 -6.94 -13.09
C PRO A 236 -14.65 -5.62 -13.89
N ASP A 237 -15.16 -4.53 -13.31
CA ASP A 237 -15.15 -3.20 -13.96
C ASP A 237 -13.89 -2.39 -13.65
N TYR A 238 -13.10 -2.83 -12.68
CA TYR A 238 -11.86 -2.17 -12.27
C TYR A 238 -10.71 -2.63 -13.16
N ARG A 239 -10.02 -1.68 -13.76
CA ARG A 239 -8.84 -1.90 -14.60
C ARG A 239 -7.72 -0.98 -14.17
N TYR A 240 -6.51 -1.28 -14.57
CA TYR A 240 -5.36 -0.40 -14.38
C TYR A 240 -4.33 -0.57 -15.49
N VAL A 241 -3.53 0.47 -15.67
CA VAL A 241 -2.42 0.50 -16.64
C VAL A 241 -1.13 0.90 -15.91
N ASP A 242 -0.02 0.38 -16.43
CA ASP A 242 1.31 0.73 -15.96
C ASP A 242 1.79 2.01 -16.64
N LEU A 243 2.28 2.96 -15.86
CA LEU A 243 2.86 4.21 -16.33
C LEU A 243 4.35 4.00 -16.68
N PRO A 244 4.98 4.92 -17.44
CA PRO A 244 6.43 4.86 -17.67
C PRO A 244 7.22 4.84 -16.35
N ASP A 245 8.38 4.16 -16.36
CA ASP A 245 9.22 4.04 -15.15
C ASP A 245 9.73 5.40 -14.65
N GLU A 246 9.82 6.41 -15.52
CA GLU A 246 10.13 7.79 -15.14
C GLU A 246 9.02 8.45 -14.32
N VAL A 247 7.83 7.88 -14.32
CA VAL A 247 6.64 8.49 -13.70
C VAL A 247 6.09 7.65 -12.55
N ASN A 248 6.17 6.31 -12.66
CA ASN A 248 5.49 5.36 -11.76
C ASN A 248 6.20 5.10 -10.43
N LEU A 249 7.36 5.71 -10.18
CA LEU A 249 8.15 5.54 -8.97
C LEU A 249 8.56 4.09 -8.68
N SER A 250 8.84 3.28 -9.71
CA SER A 250 9.18 1.85 -9.54
C SER A 250 10.66 1.56 -9.45
N ASP A 251 11.51 2.42 -10.03
CA ASP A 251 12.91 2.13 -10.32
C ASP A 251 13.87 2.90 -9.39
N PRO A 252 14.55 2.21 -8.44
CA PRO A 252 15.52 2.85 -7.54
C PRO A 252 16.68 3.54 -8.27
N SER A 253 17.00 3.12 -9.52
CA SER A 253 18.05 3.77 -10.30
C SER A 253 17.66 5.17 -10.77
N LYS A 254 16.37 5.50 -10.72
CA LYS A 254 15.79 6.80 -11.08
C LYS A 254 15.53 7.72 -9.88
N ASP A 255 15.94 7.35 -8.66
CA ASP A 255 15.69 8.15 -7.46
C ASP A 255 16.21 9.59 -7.60
N ARG A 256 17.34 9.77 -8.27
CA ARG A 256 17.82 11.12 -8.57
C ARG A 256 16.84 11.90 -9.44
N PHE A 257 16.35 11.29 -10.52
CA PHE A 257 15.35 11.93 -11.39
C PHE A 257 14.05 12.23 -10.62
N TYR A 258 13.59 11.28 -9.82
CA TYR A 258 12.40 11.47 -8.99
C TYR A 258 12.56 12.63 -8.00
N GLY A 259 13.66 12.65 -7.24
CA GLY A 259 13.94 13.67 -6.24
C GLY A 259 14.20 15.06 -6.81
N ASP A 260 14.84 15.15 -7.98
CA ASP A 260 15.10 16.41 -8.66
C ASP A 260 13.81 17.03 -9.26
N ASN A 261 12.77 16.25 -9.54
CA ASN A 261 11.58 16.67 -10.26
C ASN A 261 10.26 16.55 -9.49
N ALA A 262 10.25 15.90 -8.33
CA ALA A 262 9.05 15.79 -7.52
C ALA A 262 9.33 15.99 -6.03
N VAL A 263 8.50 16.82 -5.40
CA VAL A 263 8.53 17.05 -3.95
C VAL A 263 7.13 17.38 -3.45
N VAL A 264 6.78 16.83 -2.30
CA VAL A 264 5.56 17.23 -1.58
C VAL A 264 5.95 17.70 -0.19
N VAL A 265 5.41 18.83 0.22
CA VAL A 265 5.66 19.40 1.55
C VAL A 265 4.49 19.03 2.45
N ILE A 266 4.78 18.29 3.52
CA ILE A 266 3.78 17.87 4.50
C ILE A 266 4.06 18.45 5.88
N PRO A 267 3.04 18.62 6.75
CA PRO A 267 3.29 18.90 8.15
C PRO A 267 4.00 17.73 8.81
N GLY A 268 5.04 18.00 9.60
CA GLY A 268 5.74 16.97 10.38
C GLY A 268 4.88 16.35 11.49
N LEU A 269 5.51 15.56 12.37
CA LEU A 269 4.82 14.78 13.41
C LEU A 269 4.42 15.58 14.67
N GLY A 270 4.74 16.87 14.75
CA GLY A 270 4.33 17.73 15.86
C GLY A 270 2.82 17.98 15.91
N THR A 271 2.35 18.65 16.96
CA THR A 271 0.96 19.13 17.01
C THR A 271 0.69 20.12 15.89
N ALA A 272 -0.52 20.16 15.37
CA ALA A 272 -0.90 20.96 14.20
C ALA A 272 -0.50 22.45 14.28
N ARG A 273 -0.35 23.03 15.50
CA ARG A 273 0.08 24.41 15.71
C ARG A 273 1.60 24.62 15.60
N ASN A 274 2.41 23.58 15.82
CA ASN A 274 3.88 23.68 15.89
C ASN A 274 4.59 22.68 14.96
N ALA A 275 3.89 21.97 14.10
CA ALA A 275 4.50 21.05 13.15
C ALA A 275 5.29 21.83 12.11
N ARG A 276 6.64 21.66 12.11
CA ARG A 276 7.45 22.13 10.99
C ARG A 276 7.06 21.37 9.74
N THR A 277 7.03 22.03 8.61
CA THR A 277 6.85 21.36 7.31
C THR A 277 8.11 20.57 6.96
N VAL A 278 7.88 19.39 6.37
CA VAL A 278 8.95 18.49 5.93
C VAL A 278 8.78 18.25 4.43
N PRO A 279 9.77 18.57 3.61
CA PRO A 279 9.78 18.20 2.20
C PRO A 279 10.05 16.70 2.08
N ILE A 280 9.16 15.99 1.40
CA ILE A 280 9.33 14.59 1.03
C ILE A 280 9.69 14.57 -0.46
N PRO A 281 10.93 14.23 -0.82
CA PRO A 281 11.32 14.11 -2.22
C PRO A 281 10.71 12.87 -2.88
N GLY A 282 10.55 12.91 -4.20
CA GLY A 282 10.22 11.73 -4.97
C GLY A 282 11.32 10.67 -4.87
N THR A 283 10.91 9.43 -4.58
CA THR A 283 11.79 8.25 -4.56
C THR A 283 11.01 7.04 -5.05
N HIS A 284 11.71 5.94 -5.29
CA HIS A 284 11.04 4.68 -5.58
C HIS A 284 10.08 4.28 -4.45
N VAL A 285 9.02 3.59 -4.80
CA VAL A 285 8.03 3.09 -3.84
C VAL A 285 8.63 1.93 -3.05
N ALA A 286 8.88 2.15 -1.75
CA ALA A 286 9.29 1.10 -0.83
C ALA A 286 8.59 1.27 0.54
N TRP A 287 8.27 0.12 1.15
CA TRP A 287 7.71 0.07 2.51
C TRP A 287 8.83 -0.14 3.51
N GLY A 288 8.83 0.72 4.52
CA GLY A 288 9.74 0.61 5.66
C GLY A 288 9.08 -0.06 6.86
N ILE A 289 9.91 -0.57 7.76
CA ILE A 289 9.47 -1.00 9.10
C ILE A 289 10.55 -0.68 10.13
N THR A 290 10.11 -0.29 11.31
CA THR A 290 11.00 -0.05 12.45
C THR A 290 10.40 -0.53 13.76
N LEU A 291 11.27 -0.93 14.69
CA LEU A 291 10.95 -1.09 16.11
C LEU A 291 11.00 0.28 16.76
N LEU A 292 9.95 0.65 17.47
CA LEU A 292 9.91 1.92 18.19
C LEU A 292 10.84 1.88 19.41
N LYS A 293 11.49 3.00 19.69
CA LYS A 293 12.48 3.10 20.77
C LYS A 293 11.89 2.77 22.13
N ASP A 294 10.69 3.24 22.40
CA ASP A 294 9.95 3.03 23.65
C ASP A 294 8.86 1.94 23.54
N ALA A 295 9.08 0.97 22.61
CA ALA A 295 8.17 -0.16 22.44
C ALA A 295 7.98 -0.92 23.75
N PRO A 296 6.74 -1.12 24.23
CA PRO A 296 6.48 -1.85 25.46
C PRO A 296 6.79 -3.36 25.34
N ASN A 297 6.69 -3.94 24.14
CA ASN A 297 6.83 -5.38 23.91
C ASN A 297 7.95 -5.70 22.91
N LYS A 298 9.17 -5.19 23.18
CA LYS A 298 10.33 -5.28 22.26
C LYS A 298 10.64 -6.71 21.79
N ASP A 299 10.61 -7.68 22.69
CA ASP A 299 10.93 -9.07 22.35
C ASP A 299 9.90 -9.67 21.40
N ASN A 300 8.62 -9.35 21.60
CA ASN A 300 7.55 -9.78 20.71
C ASN A 300 7.65 -9.11 19.34
N ALA A 301 8.00 -7.83 19.32
CA ALA A 301 8.27 -7.10 18.09
C ALA A 301 9.45 -7.69 17.30
N LEU A 302 10.53 -8.09 17.96
CA LEU A 302 11.67 -8.75 17.32
C LEU A 302 11.29 -10.10 16.72
N LYS A 303 10.47 -10.91 17.41
CA LYS A 303 9.93 -12.18 16.87
C LYS A 303 9.10 -11.92 15.61
N PHE A 304 8.24 -10.89 15.61
CA PHE A 304 7.44 -10.55 14.45
C PHE A 304 8.29 -10.05 13.28
N LEU A 305 9.31 -9.22 13.53
CA LEU A 305 10.26 -8.78 12.51
C LEU A 305 11.01 -9.97 11.88
N GLN A 306 11.42 -10.95 12.69
CA GLN A 306 12.03 -12.18 12.18
C GLN A 306 11.07 -12.98 11.29
N LEU A 307 9.80 -13.07 11.66
CA LEU A 307 8.76 -13.71 10.86
C LEU A 307 8.54 -12.96 9.53
N LEU A 308 8.39 -11.64 9.58
CA LEU A 308 8.17 -10.79 8.41
C LEU A 308 9.34 -10.84 7.41
N LEU A 309 10.57 -10.77 7.91
CA LEU A 309 11.78 -10.77 7.08
C LEU A 309 12.21 -12.18 6.65
N GLY A 310 11.61 -13.22 7.22
CA GLY A 310 11.84 -14.62 6.90
C GLY A 310 10.94 -15.16 5.78
N PRO A 311 11.01 -16.47 5.50
CA PRO A 311 10.26 -17.10 4.40
C PRO A 311 8.75 -16.90 4.46
N SER A 312 8.15 -16.88 5.65
CA SER A 312 6.70 -16.65 5.83
C SER A 312 6.28 -15.26 5.40
N GLY A 313 7.07 -14.24 5.74
CA GLY A 313 6.83 -12.87 5.32
C GLY A 313 7.01 -12.67 3.82
N VAL A 314 8.08 -13.22 3.25
CA VAL A 314 8.31 -13.21 1.79
C VAL A 314 7.12 -13.83 1.06
N LYS A 315 6.64 -14.98 1.54
CA LYS A 315 5.46 -15.65 0.95
C LYS A 315 4.21 -14.77 1.05
N ALA A 316 3.90 -14.26 2.23
CA ALA A 316 2.70 -13.44 2.45
C ALA A 316 2.69 -12.16 1.60
N LEU A 317 3.84 -11.49 1.48
CA LEU A 317 4.01 -10.32 0.62
C LEU A 317 3.85 -10.69 -0.86
N THR A 318 4.49 -11.76 -1.33
CA THR A 318 4.40 -12.22 -2.73
C THR A 318 2.95 -12.51 -3.13
N GLU A 319 2.19 -13.15 -2.26
CA GLU A 319 0.82 -13.58 -2.54
C GLU A 319 -0.20 -12.44 -2.40
N ASN A 320 -0.01 -11.53 -1.42
CA ASN A 320 -1.08 -10.63 -0.97
C ASN A 320 -0.65 -9.16 -0.81
N GLY A 321 0.59 -8.81 -1.10
CA GLY A 321 1.15 -7.49 -0.80
C GLY A 321 2.00 -6.88 -1.91
N PRO A 322 2.79 -5.88 -1.54
CA PRO A 322 3.87 -5.37 -2.38
C PRO A 322 4.97 -6.42 -2.55
N ALA A 323 5.78 -6.29 -3.60
CA ALA A 323 6.86 -7.22 -3.86
C ALA A 323 7.91 -7.24 -2.72
N PRO A 324 8.24 -8.41 -2.15
CA PRO A 324 9.21 -8.48 -1.04
C PRO A 324 10.62 -8.12 -1.50
N ILE A 325 11.37 -7.48 -0.63
CA ILE A 325 12.82 -7.32 -0.75
C ILE A 325 13.47 -8.37 0.16
N SER A 326 14.17 -9.33 -0.43
CA SER A 326 14.80 -10.43 0.35
C SER A 326 16.21 -10.72 -0.15
N PRO A 327 17.24 -10.56 0.71
CA PRO A 327 17.22 -9.96 2.04
C PRO A 327 16.77 -8.50 2.02
N ALA A 328 16.07 -8.05 3.08
CA ALA A 328 15.61 -6.69 3.20
C ALA A 328 16.78 -5.68 3.21
N LEU A 329 16.52 -4.41 2.87
CA LEU A 329 17.56 -3.41 2.75
C LEU A 329 17.64 -2.51 3.98
N VAL A 330 18.86 -2.11 4.34
CA VAL A 330 19.11 -1.14 5.41
C VAL A 330 20.28 -0.24 5.02
N SER A 331 20.24 1.03 5.41
CA SER A 331 21.39 1.92 5.30
C SER A 331 22.51 1.47 6.25
N ALA A 332 23.76 1.90 5.99
CA ALA A 332 24.89 1.62 6.89
C ALA A 332 24.63 2.15 8.31
N GLU A 333 24.00 3.32 8.44
CA GLU A 333 23.60 3.91 9.72
C GLU A 333 22.58 3.03 10.45
N SER A 334 21.49 2.66 9.78
CA SER A 334 20.46 1.77 10.33
C SER A 334 21.02 0.40 10.72
N PHE A 335 21.96 -0.16 9.93
CA PHE A 335 22.59 -1.44 10.24
C PHE A 335 23.37 -1.39 11.56
N ALA A 336 24.06 -0.29 11.84
CA ALA A 336 24.83 -0.12 13.08
C ALA A 336 23.93 -0.08 14.34
N ARG A 337 22.65 0.28 14.17
CA ARG A 337 21.64 0.35 15.23
C ARG A 337 20.74 -0.87 15.30
N LEU A 338 20.85 -1.76 14.29
CA LEU A 338 19.96 -2.89 14.16
C LEU A 338 20.27 -3.96 15.22
N PRO A 339 19.23 -4.52 15.89
CA PRO A 339 19.40 -5.66 16.79
C PRO A 339 20.13 -6.82 16.10
N ARG A 340 21.07 -7.47 16.81
CA ARG A 340 21.92 -8.53 16.25
C ARG A 340 21.09 -9.67 15.62
N SER A 341 19.95 -10.00 16.20
CA SER A 341 19.04 -11.04 15.71
C SER A 341 18.45 -10.77 14.33
N LEU A 342 18.40 -9.51 13.89
CA LEU A 342 17.88 -9.10 12.58
C LEU A 342 18.97 -8.95 11.51
N GLN A 343 20.24 -8.80 11.91
CA GLN A 343 21.34 -8.56 10.96
C GLN A 343 21.48 -9.63 9.87
N PRO A 344 21.27 -10.93 10.15
CA PRO A 344 21.33 -11.96 9.11
C PRO A 344 20.21 -11.90 8.06
N LEU A 345 19.13 -11.18 8.34
CA LEU A 345 17.94 -11.08 7.49
C LEU A 345 17.95 -9.86 6.57
N VAL A 346 18.99 -9.04 6.66
CA VAL A 346 19.09 -7.78 5.92
C VAL A 346 20.40 -7.68 5.15
N ARG A 347 20.40 -6.81 4.14
CA ARG A 347 21.58 -6.44 3.36
C ARG A 347 21.79 -4.92 3.44
N LYS A 348 23.03 -4.49 3.61
CA LYS A 348 23.37 -3.04 3.56
C LYS A 348 23.18 -2.51 2.15
N THR A 349 22.57 -1.34 2.04
CA THR A 349 22.61 -0.57 0.80
C THR A 349 24.01 0.01 0.61
N GLY A 350 24.44 0.18 -0.65
CA GLY A 350 25.77 0.69 -0.98
C GLY A 350 25.92 2.23 -0.81
N LYS A 351 25.01 2.86 -0.08
CA LYS A 351 25.05 4.31 0.19
C LYS A 351 25.25 4.58 1.68
#